data_63a219444970ffad5182a1f04e92216b
#
_entry.id   63a219444970ffad5182a1f04e92216b
#
_cell.length_a   1.000
_cell.length_b   1.000
_cell.length_c   1.000
_cell.angle_alpha   90.00
_cell.angle_beta   90.00
_cell.angle_gamma   90.00
#
_symmetry.space_group_name_H-M   'P 1'
#
loop_
_entity.id
_entity.type
_entity.pdbx_description
1 polymer ?
#
loop_
_entity_poly.entity_id
_entity_poly.type
_entity_poly.pdbx_seq_one_letter_code
_entity_poly.pdbx_strand_id
1 'polypeptide(L)'
;MIERPRLGLSKLIPKHFHDLWVATNNSDILNVVAKGGRGSGKSSDISIIITQLIMRYPMNAVVVRKTDNTLATSVFEQIKWAIEEQKVSHLFKIKVSPMEVTYIPRGNRIIFRGAQNPERLKSLKDSRFPFSVMWIEELAEFKTEDEVTTITNSMLRGELDEGLFYKFFFSYNPAKRKQHWVNKKYESSFQPDNTFVHHSTYLNNPFISKQFIQEAESAKQINELRYRHEYLGEAIGSGVVPFNNLQIEKIPDELYNTFDNIRNAVDFGYATDPLAFVRWHYDKKKRIIYAVDEHYGVQISNREFANWLHKRGYQSDEIFADSA
;
A
#
# COMPACT_ATOMS: atom_id res chain seq x y z
N MET A 1 14.05 24.71 -35.18
CA MET A 1 14.50 23.62 -34.26
C MET A 1 14.06 24.02 -32.85
N ILE A 2 13.11 23.32 -32.25
CA ILE A 2 12.72 23.58 -30.86
C ILE A 2 13.85 22.99 -30.02
N GLU A 3 14.61 23.82 -29.32
CA GLU A 3 15.62 23.36 -28.35
C GLU A 3 14.92 22.47 -27.33
N ARG A 4 15.26 21.19 -27.31
CA ARG A 4 14.81 20.29 -26.27
C ARG A 4 15.50 20.68 -24.97
N PRO A 5 14.77 21.12 -23.94
CA PRO A 5 15.42 21.47 -22.68
C PRO A 5 16.17 20.25 -22.14
N ARG A 6 17.48 20.35 -22.00
CA ARG A 6 18.32 19.33 -21.33
C ARG A 6 18.14 19.47 -19.83
N LEU A 7 17.05 18.90 -19.32
CA LEU A 7 16.85 18.79 -17.88
C LEU A 7 17.71 17.65 -17.34
N GLY A 8 18.56 17.97 -16.39
CA GLY A 8 19.30 16.97 -15.65
C GLY A 8 18.34 16.22 -14.70
N LEU A 9 17.64 15.21 -15.21
CA LEU A 9 16.72 14.37 -14.43
C LEU A 9 17.37 13.80 -13.16
N SER A 10 18.69 13.59 -13.18
CA SER A 10 19.46 13.15 -12.02
C SER A 10 19.43 14.13 -10.84
N LYS A 11 19.00 15.38 -11.04
CA LYS A 11 18.79 16.35 -9.94
C LYS A 11 17.38 16.28 -9.35
N LEU A 12 16.43 15.74 -10.09
CA LEU A 12 15.02 15.66 -9.72
C LEU A 12 14.65 14.27 -9.19
N ILE A 13 15.22 13.22 -9.77
CA ILE A 13 15.01 11.83 -9.38
C ILE A 13 16.17 11.43 -8.46
N PRO A 14 15.90 11.11 -7.18
CA PRO A 14 16.95 10.66 -6.26
C PRO A 14 17.63 9.40 -6.77
N LYS A 15 18.92 9.23 -6.44
CA LYS A 15 19.72 8.09 -6.88
C LYS A 15 19.06 6.73 -6.57
N HIS A 16 18.33 6.65 -5.47
CA HIS A 16 17.62 5.44 -5.07
C HIS A 16 16.53 5.01 -6.07
N PHE A 17 15.92 5.96 -6.79
CA PHE A 17 14.89 5.70 -7.81
C PHE A 17 15.43 5.54 -9.23
N HIS A 18 16.75 5.47 -9.40
CA HIS A 18 17.34 5.32 -10.73
C HIS A 18 16.99 3.99 -11.41
N ASP A 19 16.86 2.91 -10.63
CA ASP A 19 16.44 1.60 -11.12
C ASP A 19 14.99 1.60 -11.61
N LEU A 20 14.10 2.37 -10.96
CA LEU A 20 12.72 2.58 -11.42
C LEU A 20 12.68 3.29 -12.78
N TRP A 21 13.57 4.25 -12.99
CA TRP A 21 13.75 4.90 -14.29
C TRP A 21 14.27 3.92 -15.35
N VAL A 22 15.24 3.08 -15.01
CA VAL A 22 15.76 2.04 -15.91
C VAL A 22 14.65 1.06 -16.29
N ALA A 23 13.90 0.55 -15.32
CA ALA A 23 12.76 -0.35 -15.55
C ALA A 23 11.68 0.30 -16.43
N THR A 24 11.45 1.62 -16.29
CA THR A 24 10.50 2.34 -17.14
C THR A 24 10.91 2.34 -18.60
N ASN A 25 12.22 2.45 -18.90
CA ASN A 25 12.73 2.49 -20.26
C ASN A 25 13.01 1.09 -20.86
N ASN A 26 12.82 0.02 -20.10
CA ASN A 26 12.88 -1.35 -20.60
C ASN A 26 11.50 -1.77 -21.12
N SER A 27 11.38 -2.07 -22.43
CA SER A 27 10.13 -2.49 -23.08
C SER A 27 9.57 -3.80 -22.52
N ASP A 28 10.42 -4.69 -22.01
CA ASP A 28 10.02 -6.00 -21.48
C ASP A 28 9.32 -5.88 -20.13
N ILE A 29 9.56 -4.78 -19.41
CA ILE A 29 8.88 -4.49 -18.15
C ILE A 29 7.55 -3.77 -18.44
N LEU A 30 6.45 -4.45 -18.20
CA LEU A 30 5.10 -3.87 -18.29
C LEU A 30 4.72 -3.14 -17.00
N ASN A 31 4.95 -3.80 -15.85
CA ASN A 31 4.50 -3.35 -14.55
C ASN A 31 5.66 -2.78 -13.73
N VAL A 32 5.56 -1.52 -13.36
CA VAL A 32 6.53 -0.83 -12.50
C VAL A 32 5.84 -0.49 -11.18
N VAL A 33 6.22 -1.20 -10.14
CA VAL A 33 5.59 -1.14 -8.81
C VAL A 33 6.49 -0.38 -7.85
N ALA A 34 6.01 0.73 -7.29
CA ALA A 34 6.70 1.50 -6.26
C ALA A 34 5.95 1.36 -4.94
N LYS A 35 6.45 0.52 -4.03
CA LYS A 35 5.92 0.37 -2.68
C LYS A 35 6.82 1.05 -1.64
N GLY A 36 6.26 1.40 -0.48
CA GLY A 36 7.08 1.95 0.60
C GLY A 36 6.32 2.83 1.57
N GLY A 37 7.03 3.39 2.54
CA GLY A 37 6.47 4.22 3.59
C GLY A 37 6.06 5.63 3.14
N ARG A 38 5.47 6.37 4.08
CA ARG A 38 5.16 7.79 3.90
C ARG A 38 6.45 8.60 3.71
N GLY A 39 6.37 9.66 2.91
CA GLY A 39 7.49 10.56 2.68
C GLY A 39 8.63 9.97 1.82
N SER A 40 8.45 8.78 1.23
CA SER A 40 9.51 8.12 0.46
C SER A 40 9.77 8.73 -0.93
N GLY A 41 8.84 9.53 -1.49
CA GLY A 41 9.01 10.17 -2.81
C GLY A 41 8.37 9.41 -3.99
N LYS A 42 7.78 8.24 -3.79
CA LYS A 42 7.20 7.37 -4.85
C LYS A 42 6.36 8.13 -5.88
N SER A 43 5.35 8.86 -5.41
CA SER A 43 4.40 9.56 -6.29
C SER A 43 5.09 10.72 -7.04
N SER A 44 6.06 11.37 -6.40
CA SER A 44 6.86 12.43 -7.01
C SER A 44 7.68 11.91 -8.18
N ASP A 45 8.40 10.80 -7.98
CA ASP A 45 9.22 10.22 -9.03
C ASP A 45 8.38 9.66 -10.19
N ILE A 46 7.28 8.95 -9.91
CA ILE A 46 6.37 8.47 -10.95
C ILE A 46 5.78 9.63 -11.76
N SER A 47 5.38 10.73 -11.11
CA SER A 47 4.82 11.89 -11.81
C SER A 47 5.83 12.57 -12.75
N ILE A 48 7.11 12.67 -12.32
CA ILE A 48 8.21 13.14 -13.17
C ILE A 48 8.39 12.20 -14.37
N ILE A 49 8.42 10.88 -14.13
CA ILE A 49 8.60 9.86 -15.16
C ILE A 49 7.46 9.94 -16.20
N ILE A 50 6.20 9.99 -15.76
CA ILE A 50 5.04 10.09 -16.66
C ILE A 50 5.11 11.35 -17.51
N THR A 51 5.46 12.49 -16.91
CA THR A 51 5.64 13.75 -17.65
C THR A 51 6.71 13.61 -18.73
N GLN A 52 7.82 12.94 -18.44
CA GLN A 52 8.88 12.65 -19.41
C GLN A 52 8.40 11.71 -20.53
N LEU A 53 7.64 10.67 -20.21
CA LEU A 53 7.09 9.76 -21.23
C LEU A 53 6.17 10.49 -22.19
N ILE A 54 5.30 11.37 -21.69
CA ILE A 54 4.40 12.18 -22.52
C ILE A 54 5.17 13.15 -23.43
N MET A 55 6.28 13.70 -22.97
CA MET A 55 7.12 14.57 -23.80
C MET A 55 7.94 13.80 -24.86
N ARG A 56 8.35 12.57 -24.55
CA ARG A 56 9.21 11.77 -25.43
C ARG A 56 8.42 11.02 -26.51
N TYR A 57 7.29 10.45 -26.14
CA TYR A 57 6.56 9.48 -26.98
C TYR A 57 5.17 9.97 -27.37
N PRO A 58 4.68 9.63 -28.59
CA PRO A 58 3.33 9.97 -29.06
C PRO A 58 2.27 9.04 -28.44
N MET A 59 2.11 9.08 -27.13
CA MET A 59 1.16 8.29 -26.37
C MET A 59 0.45 9.10 -25.31
N ASN A 60 -0.74 8.66 -24.90
CA ASN A 60 -1.50 9.22 -23.80
C ASN A 60 -1.31 8.44 -22.52
N ALA A 61 -1.53 9.11 -21.40
CA ALA A 61 -1.53 8.49 -20.08
C ALA A 61 -2.89 8.62 -19.40
N VAL A 62 -3.25 7.64 -18.57
CA VAL A 62 -4.35 7.73 -17.63
C VAL A 62 -3.84 7.54 -16.20
N VAL A 63 -4.22 8.44 -15.33
CA VAL A 63 -3.92 8.37 -13.89
C VAL A 63 -5.19 8.02 -13.16
N VAL A 64 -5.11 6.98 -12.33
CA VAL A 64 -6.27 6.34 -11.71
C VAL A 64 -6.13 6.33 -10.20
N ARG A 65 -7.21 6.67 -9.50
CA ARG A 65 -7.41 6.39 -8.08
C ARG A 65 -8.66 5.57 -7.86
N LYS A 66 -8.81 4.97 -6.68
CA LYS A 66 -10.02 4.21 -6.35
C LYS A 66 -11.26 5.09 -6.41
N THR A 67 -11.17 6.36 -5.98
CA THR A 67 -12.29 7.31 -5.91
C THR A 67 -12.01 8.59 -6.69
N ASP A 68 -13.04 9.17 -7.32
CA ASP A 68 -12.95 10.44 -8.06
C ASP A 68 -12.62 11.64 -7.14
N ASN A 69 -13.12 11.63 -5.90
CA ASN A 69 -13.05 12.77 -4.98
C ASN A 69 -11.61 13.15 -4.58
N THR A 70 -10.67 12.21 -4.66
CA THR A 70 -9.28 12.44 -4.28
C THR A 70 -8.36 12.80 -5.45
N LEU A 71 -8.84 12.71 -6.68
CA LEU A 71 -8.04 12.96 -7.89
C LEU A 71 -7.48 14.39 -7.93
N ALA A 72 -8.34 15.38 -7.67
CA ALA A 72 -7.99 16.79 -7.78
C ALA A 72 -6.92 17.23 -6.78
N THR A 73 -6.96 16.71 -5.57
CA THR A 73 -6.07 17.10 -4.47
C THR A 73 -4.85 16.21 -4.31
N SER A 74 -4.75 15.14 -5.09
CA SER A 74 -3.61 14.21 -5.06
C SER A 74 -2.88 14.17 -6.40
N VAL A 75 -3.19 13.21 -7.25
CA VAL A 75 -2.44 12.90 -8.47
C VAL A 75 -2.47 14.03 -9.51
N PHE A 76 -3.54 14.83 -9.56
CA PHE A 76 -3.59 15.97 -10.47
C PHE A 76 -2.61 17.06 -10.05
N GLU A 77 -2.59 17.42 -8.76
CA GLU A 77 -1.60 18.37 -8.23
C GLU A 77 -0.17 17.79 -8.33
N GLN A 78 0.00 16.48 -8.14
CA GLN A 78 1.29 15.83 -8.26
C GLN A 78 1.87 15.92 -9.69
N ILE A 79 1.04 15.74 -10.72
CA ILE A 79 1.47 15.93 -12.13
C ILE A 79 1.78 17.41 -12.42
N LYS A 80 0.98 18.34 -11.90
CA LYS A 80 1.26 19.79 -12.03
C LYS A 80 2.60 20.15 -11.40
N TRP A 81 2.84 19.70 -10.16
CA TRP A 81 4.10 19.86 -9.47
C TRP A 81 5.28 19.31 -10.29
N ALA A 82 5.15 18.11 -10.85
CA ALA A 82 6.20 17.51 -11.66
C ALA A 82 6.53 18.32 -12.93
N ILE A 83 5.53 18.96 -13.54
CA ILE A 83 5.72 19.84 -14.69
C ILE A 83 6.46 21.13 -14.29
N GLU A 84 6.12 21.70 -13.13
CA GLU A 84 6.77 22.89 -12.58
C GLU A 84 8.22 22.62 -12.19
N GLU A 85 8.49 21.54 -11.45
CA GLU A 85 9.84 21.15 -11.05
C GLU A 85 10.77 20.90 -12.24
N GLN A 86 10.22 20.34 -13.30
CA GLN A 86 10.95 20.14 -14.56
C GLN A 86 11.10 21.42 -15.39
N LYS A 87 10.51 22.55 -14.96
CA LYS A 87 10.56 23.86 -15.63
C LYS A 87 10.00 23.81 -17.07
N VAL A 88 9.00 22.96 -17.31
CA VAL A 88 8.41 22.74 -18.64
C VAL A 88 6.95 23.20 -18.72
N SER A 89 6.48 24.00 -17.76
CA SER A 89 5.09 24.48 -17.67
C SER A 89 4.61 25.13 -18.96
N HIS A 90 5.48 25.85 -19.69
CA HIS A 90 5.17 26.48 -20.98
C HIS A 90 4.86 25.48 -22.10
N LEU A 91 5.18 24.20 -21.94
CA LEU A 91 4.90 23.12 -22.89
C LEU A 91 3.57 22.40 -22.60
N PHE A 92 2.89 22.74 -21.51
CA PHE A 92 1.68 22.05 -21.08
C PHE A 92 0.49 22.99 -20.92
N LYS A 93 -0.67 22.52 -21.38
CA LYS A 93 -1.97 23.14 -21.09
C LYS A 93 -2.69 22.32 -20.04
N ILE A 94 -3.09 22.96 -18.94
CA ILE A 94 -3.77 22.34 -17.82
C ILE A 94 -5.25 22.75 -17.84
N LYS A 95 -6.14 21.74 -17.76
CA LYS A 95 -7.58 21.91 -17.67
C LYS A 95 -8.09 21.23 -16.41
N VAL A 96 -8.88 21.94 -15.61
CA VAL A 96 -9.38 21.46 -14.32
C VAL A 96 -10.68 20.65 -14.46
N SER A 97 -11.53 21.02 -15.42
CA SER A 97 -12.82 20.32 -15.63
C SER A 97 -13.11 20.13 -17.11
N PRO A 98 -13.14 18.88 -17.61
CA PRO A 98 -12.59 17.68 -16.96
C PRO A 98 -11.07 17.81 -16.74
N MET A 99 -10.55 17.14 -15.69
CA MET A 99 -9.10 17.16 -15.39
C MET A 99 -8.31 16.54 -16.53
N GLU A 100 -7.46 17.35 -17.13
CA GLU A 100 -6.62 16.97 -18.28
C GLU A 100 -5.36 17.84 -18.34
N VAL A 101 -4.24 17.22 -18.68
CA VAL A 101 -2.97 17.90 -18.93
C VAL A 101 -2.53 17.53 -20.35
N THR A 102 -2.43 18.51 -21.24
CA THR A 102 -2.10 18.31 -22.65
C THR A 102 -0.69 18.83 -22.93
N TYR A 103 0.15 18.02 -23.55
CA TYR A 103 1.46 18.44 -24.07
C TYR A 103 1.26 19.20 -25.37
N ILE A 104 1.44 20.53 -25.36
CA ILE A 104 1.10 21.44 -26.45
C ILE A 104 1.81 21.09 -27.78
N PRO A 105 3.14 20.76 -27.79
CA PRO A 105 3.84 20.54 -29.07
C PRO A 105 3.30 19.39 -29.92
N ARG A 106 2.61 18.41 -29.30
CA ARG A 106 2.11 17.24 -30.01
C ARG A 106 0.58 17.05 -29.84
N GLY A 107 0.03 17.44 -28.71
CA GLY A 107 -1.37 17.31 -28.39
C GLY A 107 -1.75 16.00 -27.68
N ASN A 108 -0.76 15.16 -27.34
CA ASN A 108 -1.01 14.02 -26.48
C ASN A 108 -1.20 14.46 -25.01
N ARG A 109 -1.85 13.63 -24.19
CA ARG A 109 -2.42 14.10 -22.94
C ARG A 109 -2.37 13.08 -21.80
N ILE A 110 -2.47 13.60 -20.58
CA ILE A 110 -2.69 12.87 -19.34
C ILE A 110 -4.12 13.14 -18.88
N ILE A 111 -4.91 12.12 -18.65
CA ILE A 111 -6.27 12.23 -18.11
C ILE A 111 -6.36 11.57 -16.73
N PHE A 112 -7.37 11.97 -15.95
CA PHE A 112 -7.54 11.52 -14.57
C PHE A 112 -8.90 10.87 -14.40
N ARG A 113 -8.99 9.70 -13.78
CA ARG A 113 -10.22 8.91 -13.63
C ARG A 113 -10.27 8.19 -12.30
N GLY A 114 -11.44 8.16 -11.67
CA GLY A 114 -11.72 7.26 -10.56
C GLY A 114 -12.14 5.87 -11.06
N ALA A 115 -11.77 4.86 -10.33
CA ALA A 115 -12.09 3.46 -10.63
C ALA A 115 -13.43 2.98 -10.05
N GLN A 116 -14.25 3.88 -9.49
CA GLN A 116 -15.59 3.54 -9.01
C GLN A 116 -16.50 3.00 -10.11
N ASN A 117 -16.27 3.45 -11.35
CA ASN A 117 -16.95 2.99 -12.55
C ASN A 117 -15.94 2.42 -13.55
N PRO A 118 -15.53 1.14 -13.43
CA PRO A 118 -14.55 0.51 -14.32
C PRO A 118 -14.93 0.59 -15.80
N GLU A 119 -16.21 0.64 -16.12
CA GLU A 119 -16.72 0.78 -17.50
C GLU A 119 -16.20 2.05 -18.20
N ARG A 120 -16.02 3.14 -17.49
CA ARG A 120 -15.46 4.39 -18.04
C ARG A 120 -13.98 4.25 -18.42
N LEU A 121 -13.26 3.33 -17.78
CA LEU A 121 -11.87 3.02 -18.10
C LEU A 121 -11.78 2.06 -19.31
N LYS A 122 -12.76 1.18 -19.47
CA LYS A 122 -12.82 0.24 -20.60
C LYS A 122 -13.03 0.92 -21.94
N SER A 123 -13.56 2.14 -21.97
CA SER A 123 -13.89 2.87 -23.20
C SER A 123 -12.86 3.95 -23.58
N LEU A 124 -11.70 3.98 -22.96
CA LEU A 124 -10.66 4.96 -23.27
C LEU A 124 -10.12 4.71 -24.68
N LYS A 125 -10.44 5.65 -25.58
CA LYS A 125 -9.93 5.68 -26.96
C LYS A 125 -9.52 7.10 -27.30
N ASP A 126 -8.50 7.23 -28.10
CA ASP A 126 -8.09 8.46 -28.75
C ASP A 126 -7.69 8.12 -30.19
N SER A 127 -8.15 8.92 -31.15
CA SER A 127 -7.92 8.66 -32.58
C SER A 127 -6.49 8.97 -33.03
N ARG A 128 -5.73 9.72 -32.25
CA ARG A 128 -4.40 10.19 -32.61
C ARG A 128 -3.28 9.52 -31.84
N PHE A 129 -3.49 9.27 -30.54
CA PHE A 129 -2.47 8.73 -29.67
C PHE A 129 -3.05 7.63 -28.77
N PRO A 130 -2.44 6.44 -28.71
CA PRO A 130 -2.92 5.35 -27.87
C PRO A 130 -2.78 5.71 -26.39
N PHE A 131 -3.72 5.27 -25.55
CA PHE A 131 -3.53 5.21 -24.12
C PHE A 131 -2.68 3.98 -23.81
N SER A 132 -1.40 4.16 -23.58
CA SER A 132 -0.46 3.08 -23.28
C SER A 132 0.26 3.23 -21.95
N VAL A 133 0.13 4.37 -21.29
CA VAL A 133 0.64 4.61 -19.95
C VAL A 133 -0.51 4.70 -18.94
N MET A 134 -0.41 3.93 -17.85
CA MET A 134 -1.34 3.98 -16.73
C MET A 134 -0.58 4.17 -15.43
N TRP A 135 -1.13 4.99 -14.53
CA TRP A 135 -0.68 5.04 -13.15
C TRP A 135 -1.86 4.84 -12.21
N ILE A 136 -1.83 3.76 -11.42
CA ILE A 136 -2.77 3.52 -10.33
C ILE A 136 -2.09 3.92 -9.02
N GLU A 137 -2.54 5.03 -8.43
CA GLU A 137 -2.07 5.49 -7.12
C GLU A 137 -2.92 4.90 -6.00
N GLU A 138 -2.28 4.65 -4.85
CA GLU A 138 -2.87 3.98 -3.68
C GLU A 138 -3.48 2.62 -4.03
N LEU A 139 -2.67 1.78 -4.69
CA LEU A 139 -3.09 0.45 -5.14
C LEU A 139 -3.72 -0.41 -4.02
N ALA A 140 -3.29 -0.21 -2.77
CA ALA A 140 -3.83 -0.91 -1.60
C ALA A 140 -5.29 -0.53 -1.26
N GLU A 141 -5.86 0.52 -1.85
CA GLU A 141 -7.28 0.87 -1.69
C GLU A 141 -8.21 -0.07 -2.49
N PHE A 142 -7.68 -0.80 -3.48
CA PHE A 142 -8.43 -1.78 -4.25
C PHE A 142 -8.59 -3.07 -3.45
N LYS A 143 -9.82 -3.56 -3.35
CA LYS A 143 -10.14 -4.71 -2.49
C LYS A 143 -9.58 -6.02 -3.02
N THR A 144 -9.55 -6.19 -4.34
CA THR A 144 -9.11 -7.42 -5.01
C THR A 144 -8.16 -7.12 -6.16
N GLU A 145 -7.34 -8.11 -6.52
CA GLU A 145 -6.51 -8.07 -7.71
C GLU A 145 -7.35 -8.00 -8.99
N ASP A 146 -8.50 -8.67 -9.03
CA ASP A 146 -9.39 -8.72 -10.19
C ASP A 146 -9.92 -7.33 -10.59
N GLU A 147 -10.19 -6.46 -9.61
CA GLU A 147 -10.57 -5.07 -9.91
C GLU A 147 -9.49 -4.37 -10.75
N VAL A 148 -8.23 -4.54 -10.36
CA VAL A 148 -7.08 -3.90 -11.03
C VAL A 148 -6.81 -4.57 -12.39
N THR A 149 -6.85 -5.90 -12.44
CA THR A 149 -6.66 -6.67 -13.68
C THR A 149 -7.70 -6.32 -14.74
N THR A 150 -8.96 -6.12 -14.33
CA THR A 150 -10.01 -5.66 -15.23
C THR A 150 -9.68 -4.31 -15.86
N ILE A 151 -9.13 -3.37 -15.08
CA ILE A 151 -8.74 -2.05 -15.57
C ILE A 151 -7.53 -2.16 -16.50
N THR A 152 -6.47 -2.84 -16.10
CA THR A 152 -5.23 -2.96 -16.89
C THR A 152 -5.46 -3.69 -18.20
N ASN A 153 -6.20 -4.81 -18.20
CA ASN A 153 -6.53 -5.56 -19.40
C ASN A 153 -7.38 -4.74 -20.37
N SER A 154 -8.14 -3.77 -19.88
CA SER A 154 -8.91 -2.90 -20.77
C SER A 154 -8.04 -2.01 -21.67
N MET A 155 -6.80 -1.74 -21.27
CA MET A 155 -5.84 -0.96 -22.06
C MET A 155 -5.03 -1.81 -23.03
N LEU A 156 -4.80 -3.09 -22.74
CA LEU A 156 -3.97 -4.00 -23.53
C LEU A 156 -4.70 -4.57 -24.78
N ARG A 157 -5.61 -3.78 -25.38
CA ARG A 157 -6.51 -4.30 -26.43
C ARG A 157 -6.02 -4.11 -27.86
N GLY A 158 -5.00 -3.34 -28.09
CA GLY A 158 -4.52 -3.02 -29.41
C GLY A 158 -3.02 -3.21 -29.54
N GLU A 159 -2.57 -3.46 -30.76
CA GLU A 159 -1.17 -3.34 -31.08
C GLU A 159 -0.77 -1.85 -31.08
N LEU A 160 0.44 -1.58 -30.65
CA LEU A 160 1.02 -0.25 -30.67
C LEU A 160 1.94 -0.10 -31.89
N ASP A 161 2.08 1.14 -32.37
CA ASP A 161 3.05 1.46 -33.39
C ASP A 161 4.49 1.14 -32.94
N GLU A 162 5.38 0.90 -33.89
CA GLU A 162 6.77 0.60 -33.63
C GLU A 162 7.43 1.68 -32.72
N GLY A 163 8.13 1.22 -31.71
CA GLY A 163 8.81 2.08 -30.73
C GLY A 163 7.90 2.58 -29.58
N LEU A 164 6.61 2.25 -29.59
CA LEU A 164 5.73 2.47 -28.47
C LEU A 164 5.60 1.19 -27.62
N PHE A 165 5.22 1.37 -26.36
CA PHE A 165 5.09 0.27 -25.39
C PHE A 165 4.00 0.57 -24.38
N TYR A 166 3.46 -0.46 -23.77
CA TYR A 166 2.60 -0.33 -22.60
C TYR A 166 3.46 -0.20 -21.33
N LYS A 167 3.03 0.68 -20.42
CA LYS A 167 3.69 0.87 -19.12
C LYS A 167 2.68 1.18 -18.03
N PHE A 168 2.63 0.31 -17.01
CA PHE A 168 1.73 0.45 -15.88
C PHE A 168 2.53 0.72 -14.61
N PHE A 169 2.25 1.86 -13.99
CA PHE A 169 2.81 2.24 -12.71
C PHE A 169 1.80 1.95 -11.60
N PHE A 170 2.29 1.38 -10.52
CA PHE A 170 1.53 1.13 -9.32
C PHE A 170 2.27 1.73 -8.14
N SER A 171 1.63 2.62 -7.38
CA SER A 171 2.20 3.17 -6.16
C SER A 171 1.30 2.91 -4.96
N TYR A 172 1.87 2.50 -3.83
CA TYR A 172 1.12 2.26 -2.62
C TYR A 172 1.99 2.21 -1.36
N ASN A 173 1.36 2.47 -0.22
CA ASN A 173 1.88 2.05 1.07
C ASN A 173 1.33 0.66 1.37
N PRO A 174 2.16 -0.32 1.77
CA PRO A 174 1.71 -1.67 2.07
C PRO A 174 0.53 -1.68 3.03
N ALA A 175 -0.45 -2.54 2.80
CA ALA A 175 -1.55 -2.73 3.72
C ALA A 175 -1.03 -3.36 5.03
N LYS A 176 -1.66 -3.02 6.18
CA LYS A 176 -1.26 -3.61 7.47
C LYS A 176 -1.31 -5.14 7.45
N ARG A 177 -2.37 -5.70 6.86
CA ARG A 177 -2.55 -7.16 6.76
C ARG A 177 -1.56 -7.77 5.77
N LYS A 178 -0.75 -8.71 6.22
CA LYS A 178 0.11 -9.51 5.32
C LYS A 178 -0.70 -10.27 4.27
N GLN A 179 -1.93 -10.70 4.60
CA GLN A 179 -2.83 -11.42 3.72
C GLN A 179 -3.50 -10.54 2.66
N HIS A 180 -3.34 -9.22 2.72
CA HIS A 180 -3.86 -8.33 1.68
C HIS A 180 -3.23 -8.68 0.33
N TRP A 181 -4.02 -8.68 -0.74
CA TRP A 181 -3.59 -9.16 -2.05
C TRP A 181 -2.35 -8.44 -2.59
N VAL A 182 -2.20 -7.13 -2.37
CA VAL A 182 -1.00 -6.37 -2.81
C VAL A 182 0.27 -6.86 -2.12
N ASN A 183 0.19 -7.19 -0.81
CA ASN A 183 1.33 -7.70 -0.07
C ASN A 183 1.67 -9.11 -0.52
N LYS A 184 0.68 -10.01 -0.65
CA LYS A 184 0.91 -11.37 -1.18
C LYS A 184 1.57 -11.36 -2.55
N LYS A 185 1.12 -10.46 -3.42
CA LYS A 185 1.63 -10.36 -4.80
C LYS A 185 3.04 -9.79 -4.85
N TYR A 186 3.26 -8.63 -4.23
CA TYR A 186 4.49 -7.84 -4.43
C TYR A 186 5.54 -7.97 -3.31
N GLU A 187 5.27 -8.76 -2.26
CA GLU A 187 6.27 -9.18 -1.28
C GLU A 187 6.72 -10.64 -1.50
N SER A 188 6.13 -11.33 -2.48
CA SER A 188 6.58 -12.64 -2.91
C SER A 188 8.02 -12.57 -3.44
N SER A 189 8.82 -13.59 -3.14
CA SER A 189 10.15 -13.77 -3.72
C SER A 189 10.13 -14.03 -5.22
N PHE A 190 8.99 -14.48 -5.75
CA PHE A 190 8.76 -14.65 -7.18
C PHE A 190 7.96 -13.48 -7.72
N GLN A 191 8.53 -12.80 -8.71
CA GLN A 191 7.85 -11.78 -9.52
C GLN A 191 7.91 -12.21 -10.98
N PRO A 192 6.84 -11.99 -11.78
CA PRO A 192 6.90 -12.20 -13.22
C PRO A 192 8.00 -11.37 -13.89
N ASP A 193 8.62 -11.87 -14.94
CA ASP A 193 9.73 -11.20 -15.66
C ASP A 193 9.35 -9.80 -16.17
N ASN A 194 8.07 -9.56 -16.46
CA ASN A 194 7.54 -8.27 -16.89
C ASN A 194 7.18 -7.31 -15.75
N THR A 195 7.56 -7.62 -14.50
CA THR A 195 7.20 -6.84 -13.33
C THR A 195 8.44 -6.46 -12.53
N PHE A 196 8.63 -5.17 -12.36
CA PHE A 196 9.68 -4.60 -11.51
C PHE A 196 9.08 -4.03 -10.23
N VAL A 197 9.60 -4.43 -9.07
CA VAL A 197 9.15 -3.96 -7.75
C VAL A 197 10.26 -3.18 -7.07
N HIS A 198 9.98 -1.90 -6.79
CA HIS A 198 10.84 -0.98 -6.07
C HIS A 198 10.29 -0.73 -4.66
N HIS A 199 11.15 -0.76 -3.66
CA HIS A 199 10.81 -0.38 -2.28
C HIS A 199 11.58 0.85 -1.85
N SER A 200 10.88 1.82 -1.24
CA SER A 200 11.49 3.05 -0.74
C SER A 200 10.91 3.48 0.61
N THR A 201 11.74 4.18 1.36
CA THR A 201 11.39 4.76 2.66
C THR A 201 11.73 6.26 2.67
N TYR A 202 11.28 6.98 3.68
CA TYR A 202 11.67 8.39 3.85
C TYR A 202 13.19 8.59 3.94
N LEU A 203 13.95 7.57 4.37
CA LEU A 203 15.42 7.60 4.44
C LEU A 203 16.09 7.68 3.05
N ASN A 204 15.36 7.28 2.00
CA ASN A 204 15.81 7.35 0.62
C ASN A 204 15.48 8.69 -0.05
N ASN A 205 14.69 9.53 0.62
CA ASN A 205 14.23 10.81 0.07
C ASN A 205 15.10 11.99 0.58
N PRO A 206 15.99 12.55 -0.25
CA PRO A 206 16.84 13.66 0.16
C PRO A 206 16.08 14.98 0.36
N PHE A 207 14.83 15.06 -0.08
CA PHE A 207 13.99 16.27 0.00
C PHE A 207 13.07 16.28 1.24
N ILE A 208 13.17 15.26 2.10
CA ILE A 208 12.34 15.16 3.29
C ILE A 208 12.70 16.23 4.33
N SER A 209 11.72 16.83 4.99
CA SER A 209 11.96 17.87 6.00
C SER A 209 12.56 17.29 7.28
N LYS A 210 13.33 18.11 8.00
CA LYS A 210 13.86 17.75 9.32
C LYS A 210 12.74 17.42 10.32
N GLN A 211 11.63 18.15 10.24
CA GLN A 211 10.45 17.93 11.09
C GLN A 211 9.83 16.55 10.85
N PHE A 212 9.74 16.12 9.58
CA PHE A 212 9.25 14.78 9.27
C PHE A 212 10.16 13.69 9.85
N ILE A 213 11.49 13.88 9.78
CA ILE A 213 12.46 12.94 10.35
C ILE A 213 12.27 12.86 11.87
N GLN A 214 12.10 13.99 12.55
CA GLN A 214 11.86 14.04 13.99
C GLN A 214 10.57 13.31 14.37
N GLU A 215 9.49 13.50 13.62
CA GLU A 215 8.23 12.77 13.82
C GLU A 215 8.40 11.27 13.63
N ALA A 216 9.14 10.85 12.60
CA ALA A 216 9.42 9.44 12.36
C ALA A 216 10.20 8.79 13.51
N GLU A 217 11.23 9.49 14.02
CA GLU A 217 12.02 9.01 15.17
C GLU A 217 11.19 8.98 16.46
N SER A 218 10.32 9.95 16.68
CA SER A 218 9.38 9.95 17.81
C SER A 218 8.40 8.79 17.71
N ALA A 219 7.86 8.53 16.52
CA ALA A 219 6.99 7.39 16.28
C ALA A 219 7.69 6.05 16.55
N LYS A 220 8.98 5.94 16.20
CA LYS A 220 9.81 4.77 16.46
C LYS A 220 9.96 4.50 17.97
N GLN A 221 10.17 5.55 18.78
CA GLN A 221 10.30 5.43 20.22
C GLN A 221 8.98 5.05 20.90
N ILE A 222 7.86 5.57 20.43
CA ILE A 222 6.53 5.35 21.03
C ILE A 222 5.94 4.01 20.61
N ASN A 223 6.04 3.67 19.33
CA ASN A 223 5.44 2.45 18.77
C ASN A 223 6.21 2.01 17.53
N GLU A 224 7.15 1.10 17.72
CA GLU A 224 8.02 0.59 16.67
C GLU A 224 7.23 -0.10 15.52
N LEU A 225 6.15 -0.83 15.82
CA LEU A 225 5.33 -1.46 14.79
C LEU A 225 4.66 -0.42 13.89
N ARG A 226 4.15 0.67 14.48
CA ARG A 226 3.61 1.79 13.73
C ARG A 226 4.67 2.44 12.86
N TYR A 227 5.87 2.67 13.39
CA TYR A 227 7.00 3.22 12.66
C TYR A 227 7.38 2.34 11.46
N ARG A 228 7.54 1.04 11.67
CA ARG A 228 7.87 0.09 10.62
C ARG A 228 6.81 0.08 9.50
N HIS A 229 5.54 0.14 9.87
CA HIS A 229 4.46 0.18 8.89
C HIS A 229 4.37 1.52 8.15
N GLU A 230 4.21 2.64 8.88
CA GLU A 230 3.91 3.94 8.27
C GLU A 230 5.12 4.56 7.57
N TYR A 231 6.32 4.45 8.15
CA TYR A 231 7.52 5.12 7.66
C TYR A 231 8.45 4.21 6.86
N LEU A 232 8.56 2.93 7.22
CA LEU A 232 9.38 1.98 6.46
C LEU A 232 8.58 1.20 5.41
N GLY A 233 7.25 1.26 5.44
CA GLY A 233 6.40 0.59 4.46
C GLY A 233 6.43 -0.93 4.57
N GLU A 234 6.43 -1.46 5.79
CA GLU A 234 6.38 -2.89 6.05
C GLU A 234 4.96 -3.37 6.33
N ALA A 235 4.62 -4.57 5.87
CA ALA A 235 3.38 -5.25 6.25
C ALA A 235 3.59 -5.94 7.60
N ILE A 236 2.94 -5.43 8.65
CA ILE A 236 3.25 -5.81 10.04
C ILE A 236 2.35 -6.89 10.65
N GLY A 237 1.31 -7.37 9.97
CA GLY A 237 0.49 -8.44 10.52
C GLY A 237 -0.96 -8.49 10.04
N SER A 238 -1.88 -8.93 10.90
CA SER A 238 -3.31 -9.12 10.58
C SER A 238 -4.08 -7.82 10.30
N GLY A 239 -3.50 -6.67 10.65
CA GLY A 239 -4.15 -5.36 10.52
C GLY A 239 -5.22 -5.05 11.57
N VAL A 240 -5.59 -6.04 12.35
CA VAL A 240 -6.41 -5.86 13.55
C VAL A 240 -5.51 -6.25 14.72
N VAL A 241 -4.95 -5.27 15.39
CA VAL A 241 -4.32 -5.43 16.70
C VAL A 241 -5.35 -4.93 17.70
N PRO A 242 -6.07 -5.82 18.39
CA PRO A 242 -7.10 -5.43 19.36
C PRO A 242 -6.52 -4.50 20.44
N PHE A 243 -5.23 -4.66 20.73
CA PHE A 243 -4.51 -3.91 21.74
C PHE A 243 -3.23 -3.32 21.14
N ASN A 244 -3.19 -2.01 20.92
CA ASN A 244 -2.00 -1.32 20.41
C ASN A 244 -0.89 -1.17 21.46
N ASN A 245 -1.20 -1.45 22.71
CA ASN A 245 -0.34 -1.32 23.90
C ASN A 245 -0.05 -2.68 24.56
N LEU A 246 -0.10 -3.77 23.77
CA LEU A 246 0.24 -5.10 24.28
C LEU A 246 1.72 -5.15 24.68
N GLN A 247 1.96 -5.57 25.91
CA GLN A 247 3.28 -5.90 26.44
C GLN A 247 3.35 -7.41 26.69
N ILE A 248 4.40 -8.08 26.22
CA ILE A 248 4.61 -9.50 26.45
C ILE A 248 5.78 -9.62 27.44
N GLU A 249 5.43 -9.94 28.68
CA GLU A 249 6.41 -10.08 29.75
C GLU A 249 6.02 -11.19 30.73
N LYS A 250 6.96 -11.66 31.53
CA LYS A 250 6.67 -12.62 32.59
C LYS A 250 5.95 -11.89 33.73
N ILE A 251 4.73 -12.33 34.03
CA ILE A 251 3.98 -11.87 35.22
C ILE A 251 4.64 -12.47 36.46
N PRO A 252 5.16 -11.66 37.41
CA PRO A 252 5.73 -12.19 38.65
C PRO A 252 4.69 -12.94 39.48
N ASP A 253 5.10 -14.03 40.13
CA ASP A 253 4.21 -14.84 40.94
C ASP A 253 3.57 -14.06 42.08
N GLU A 254 4.30 -13.09 42.66
CA GLU A 254 3.78 -12.18 43.68
C GLU A 254 2.61 -11.32 43.17
N LEU A 255 2.71 -10.86 41.92
CA LEU A 255 1.63 -10.09 41.26
C LEU A 255 0.46 -11.01 40.92
N TYR A 256 0.73 -12.18 40.33
CA TYR A 256 -0.30 -13.15 39.94
C TYR A 256 -1.15 -13.57 41.16
N ASN A 257 -0.54 -13.79 42.31
CA ASN A 257 -1.23 -14.16 43.56
C ASN A 257 -2.16 -13.05 44.12
N THR A 258 -2.08 -11.84 43.60
CA THR A 258 -2.97 -10.73 43.98
C THR A 258 -4.22 -10.62 43.09
N PHE A 259 -4.32 -11.47 42.05
CA PHE A 259 -5.42 -11.39 41.09
C PHE A 259 -6.71 -11.94 41.70
N ASP A 260 -7.70 -11.06 41.89
CA ASP A 260 -8.98 -11.36 42.53
C ASP A 260 -10.16 -11.38 41.55
N ASN A 261 -9.92 -11.08 40.26
CA ASN A 261 -10.95 -11.00 39.23
C ASN A 261 -10.51 -11.75 37.98
N ILE A 262 -10.34 -13.08 38.14
CA ILE A 262 -10.01 -13.98 37.02
C ILE A 262 -11.29 -14.27 36.21
N ARG A 263 -11.14 -14.21 34.88
CA ARG A 263 -12.18 -14.52 33.90
C ARG A 263 -11.61 -15.48 32.87
N ASN A 264 -12.48 -16.34 32.36
CA ASN A 264 -12.16 -17.27 31.30
C ASN A 264 -13.17 -17.08 30.17
N ALA A 265 -12.71 -17.07 28.93
CA ALA A 265 -13.55 -17.05 27.75
C ALA A 265 -13.04 -18.06 26.72
N VAL A 266 -13.95 -18.62 25.98
CA VAL A 266 -13.62 -19.53 24.87
C VAL A 266 -14.47 -19.18 23.66
N ASP A 267 -13.81 -19.14 22.51
CA ASP A 267 -14.43 -19.14 21.20
C ASP A 267 -14.20 -20.52 20.57
N PHE A 268 -15.30 -21.23 20.29
CA PHE A 268 -15.23 -22.59 19.78
C PHE A 268 -15.09 -22.59 18.26
N GLY A 269 -13.97 -23.14 17.79
CA GLY A 269 -13.73 -23.47 16.39
C GLY A 269 -13.14 -24.86 16.23
N TYR A 270 -13.17 -25.42 15.03
CA TYR A 270 -12.62 -26.75 14.79
C TYR A 270 -11.75 -26.86 13.55
N ALA A 271 -12.27 -26.52 12.35
CA ALA A 271 -11.58 -26.78 11.09
C ALA A 271 -10.70 -25.60 10.65
N THR A 272 -11.28 -24.61 10.00
CA THR A 272 -10.59 -23.37 9.56
C THR A 272 -10.62 -22.29 10.63
N ASP A 273 -11.60 -22.37 11.53
CA ASP A 273 -11.75 -21.51 12.70
C ASP A 273 -11.11 -22.20 13.90
N PRO A 274 -10.09 -21.61 14.52
CA PRO A 274 -9.43 -22.22 15.66
C PRO A 274 -10.29 -22.13 16.92
N LEU A 275 -10.15 -23.12 17.83
CA LEU A 275 -10.54 -22.94 19.22
C LEU A 275 -9.59 -21.91 19.85
N ALA A 276 -10.14 -20.92 20.52
CA ALA A 276 -9.39 -19.89 21.23
C ALA A 276 -9.91 -19.73 22.67
N PHE A 277 -9.13 -20.14 23.64
CA PHE A 277 -9.39 -19.94 25.05
C PHE A 277 -8.41 -18.94 25.64
N VAL A 278 -8.90 -18.02 26.47
CA VAL A 278 -8.07 -17.06 27.20
C VAL A 278 -8.52 -16.99 28.66
N ARG A 279 -7.55 -17.06 29.56
CA ARG A 279 -7.70 -16.75 30.98
C ARG A 279 -7.06 -15.41 31.29
N TRP A 280 -7.81 -14.50 31.92
CA TRP A 280 -7.33 -13.14 32.13
C TRP A 280 -7.84 -12.52 33.45
N HIS A 281 -7.07 -11.55 33.96
CA HIS A 281 -7.43 -10.70 35.08
C HIS A 281 -7.60 -9.26 34.64
N TYR A 282 -8.62 -8.56 35.16
CA TYR A 282 -8.81 -7.14 34.91
C TYR A 282 -8.57 -6.31 36.18
N ASP A 283 -7.44 -5.60 36.22
CA ASP A 283 -7.17 -4.58 37.25
C ASP A 283 -7.94 -3.29 36.91
N LYS A 284 -9.09 -3.10 37.58
CA LYS A 284 -9.95 -1.94 37.36
C LYS A 284 -9.29 -0.60 37.75
N LYS A 285 -8.38 -0.60 38.72
CA LYS A 285 -7.72 0.62 39.20
C LYS A 285 -6.68 1.10 38.20
N LYS A 286 -5.87 0.21 37.69
CA LYS A 286 -4.83 0.48 36.71
C LYS A 286 -5.35 0.47 35.28
N ARG A 287 -6.58 -0.08 35.03
CA ARG A 287 -7.14 -0.32 33.70
C ARG A 287 -6.24 -1.21 32.83
N ILE A 288 -5.68 -2.25 33.42
CA ILE A 288 -4.80 -3.21 32.77
C ILE A 288 -5.52 -4.57 32.73
N ILE A 289 -5.44 -5.23 31.56
CA ILE A 289 -5.84 -6.64 31.39
C ILE A 289 -4.57 -7.46 31.36
N TYR A 290 -4.48 -8.46 32.21
CA TYR A 290 -3.41 -9.45 32.23
C TYR A 290 -3.92 -10.76 31.64
N ALA A 291 -3.51 -11.12 30.43
CA ALA A 291 -3.73 -12.46 29.88
C ALA A 291 -2.70 -13.41 30.53
N VAL A 292 -3.18 -14.35 31.33
CA VAL A 292 -2.33 -15.19 32.18
C VAL A 292 -2.17 -16.61 31.67
N ASP A 293 -3.10 -17.07 30.84
CA ASP A 293 -3.02 -18.36 30.17
C ASP A 293 -3.87 -18.37 28.90
N GLU A 294 -3.46 -19.16 27.91
CA GLU A 294 -4.19 -19.31 26.65
C GLU A 294 -4.11 -20.73 26.11
N HIS A 295 -5.11 -21.13 25.34
CA HIS A 295 -5.11 -22.32 24.53
C HIS A 295 -5.68 -22.04 23.16
N TYR A 296 -4.88 -22.22 22.11
CA TYR A 296 -5.25 -21.83 20.76
C TYR A 296 -4.83 -22.89 19.75
N GLY A 297 -5.73 -23.27 18.86
CA GLY A 297 -5.40 -24.18 17.78
C GLY A 297 -6.60 -24.62 16.95
N VAL A 298 -6.31 -25.19 15.78
CA VAL A 298 -7.30 -25.84 14.90
C VAL A 298 -7.35 -27.33 15.19
N GLN A 299 -8.46 -27.99 14.86
CA GLN A 299 -8.69 -29.43 15.05
C GLN A 299 -8.60 -29.89 16.52
N ILE A 300 -8.82 -28.98 17.46
CA ILE A 300 -8.94 -29.30 18.88
C ILE A 300 -10.37 -29.73 19.16
N SER A 301 -10.57 -31.00 19.52
CA SER A 301 -11.87 -31.50 19.92
C SER A 301 -12.31 -30.98 21.31
N ASN A 302 -13.60 -30.90 21.57
CA ASN A 302 -14.14 -30.50 22.88
C ASN A 302 -13.57 -31.39 24.00
N ARG A 303 -13.31 -32.67 23.72
CA ARG A 303 -12.74 -33.61 24.69
C ARG A 303 -11.27 -33.28 25.00
N GLU A 304 -10.50 -32.92 24.01
CA GLU A 304 -9.09 -32.50 24.19
C GLU A 304 -9.02 -31.20 24.97
N PHE A 305 -9.89 -30.24 24.65
CA PHE A 305 -9.99 -28.99 25.40
C PHE A 305 -10.40 -29.23 26.86
N ALA A 306 -11.40 -30.07 27.13
CA ALA A 306 -11.82 -30.44 28.49
C ALA A 306 -10.64 -31.09 29.26
N ASN A 307 -9.87 -31.99 28.62
CA ASN A 307 -8.71 -32.61 29.24
C ASN A 307 -7.61 -31.59 29.54
N TRP A 308 -7.42 -30.59 28.66
CA TRP A 308 -6.48 -29.50 28.87
C TRP A 308 -6.89 -28.63 30.07
N LEU A 309 -8.18 -28.24 30.17
CA LEU A 309 -8.71 -27.50 31.33
C LEU A 309 -8.50 -28.28 32.64
N HIS A 310 -8.74 -29.61 32.62
CA HIS A 310 -8.53 -30.45 33.78
C HIS A 310 -7.07 -30.51 34.22
N LYS A 311 -6.14 -30.64 33.28
CA LYS A 311 -4.69 -30.63 33.58
C LYS A 311 -4.20 -29.32 34.17
N ARG A 312 -4.88 -28.18 33.84
CA ARG A 312 -4.57 -26.84 34.35
C ARG A 312 -5.30 -26.52 35.67
N GLY A 313 -6.22 -27.38 36.11
CA GLY A 313 -7.01 -27.17 37.31
C GLY A 313 -8.17 -26.16 37.12
N TYR A 314 -8.58 -25.90 35.87
CA TYR A 314 -9.63 -24.92 35.54
C TYR A 314 -11.03 -25.52 35.37
N GLN A 315 -11.19 -26.82 35.63
CA GLN A 315 -12.42 -27.56 35.40
C GLN A 315 -13.64 -27.09 36.24
N SER A 316 -13.39 -26.36 37.31
CA SER A 316 -14.44 -25.84 38.20
C SER A 316 -14.66 -24.32 38.00
N ASP A 317 -13.94 -23.70 37.09
CA ASP A 317 -14.07 -22.28 36.84
C ASP A 317 -15.21 -22.00 35.87
N GLU A 318 -15.82 -20.81 36.02
CA GLU A 318 -16.79 -20.32 35.04
C GLU A 318 -16.08 -19.94 33.75
N ILE A 319 -16.58 -20.41 32.62
CA ILE A 319 -16.07 -20.11 31.29
C ILE A 319 -17.21 -19.51 30.45
N PHE A 320 -16.98 -18.31 29.93
CA PHE A 320 -17.90 -17.67 29.00
C PHE A 320 -17.60 -18.18 27.59
N ALA A 321 -18.62 -18.73 26.94
CA ALA A 321 -18.53 -19.15 25.53
C ALA A 321 -19.40 -18.22 24.68
N ASP A 322 -19.01 -18.05 23.41
CA ASP A 322 -19.85 -17.38 22.44
C ASP A 322 -21.12 -18.23 22.18
N SER A 323 -22.25 -17.55 22.09
CA SER A 323 -23.51 -18.21 21.66
C SER A 323 -23.52 -18.28 20.14
N ALA A 324 -23.36 -19.47 19.58
CA ALA A 324 -23.51 -19.74 18.15
C ALA A 324 -24.93 -19.39 17.64
#